data_7fa89d1d3a666ddaa2818d5dca73bd49
#
_entry.id   7fa89d1d3a666ddaa2818d5dca73bd49
#
_cell.length_a   1.000
_cell.length_b   1.000
_cell.length_c   1.000
_cell.angle_alpha   90.00
_cell.angle_beta   90.00
_cell.angle_gamma   90.00
#
_symmetry.space_group_name_H-M   'P 1'
#
loop_
_entity.id
_entity.type
_entity.pdbx_description
1 polymer ?
#
loop_
_entity_poly.entity_id
_entity_poly.type
_entity_poly.pdbx_seq_one_letter_code
_entity_poly.pdbx_strand_id
1 'polypeptide(L)'
;MKRDHWLKLIAVLLFAGSLYGAGVGAEPLAVGQKAPGFQLKNQEGQEVALVSRAGRGWTVLYFYPKAGTPGCTTQACAFRDSIQLIRNQNAEVYGVSTDDVAALADFHKKHRLNFPLLSDPDALVTEAYSVKIPVMKMAKRWTFIIDPELVIRDINDDVDPALDAAVVAERLKKLKGAG
;
A
#
# COMPACT_ATOMS: atom_id res chain seq x y z
N MET A 1 47.82 66.75 -0.70
CA MET A 1 46.42 66.69 -1.15
C MET A 1 46.32 65.54 -2.18
N LYS A 2 45.99 64.32 -1.76
CA LYS A 2 45.72 63.16 -2.66
C LYS A 2 44.50 62.48 -2.13
N ARG A 3 43.44 62.39 -2.95
CA ARG A 3 42.20 61.76 -2.65
C ARG A 3 42.21 60.34 -3.28
N ASP A 4 42.25 59.32 -2.45
CA ASP A 4 42.24 57.93 -2.88
C ASP A 4 40.81 57.49 -3.08
N HIS A 5 40.50 57.11 -4.31
CA HIS A 5 39.22 56.49 -4.68
C HIS A 5 39.27 54.98 -4.41
N TRP A 6 38.51 54.54 -3.41
CA TRP A 6 38.30 53.14 -3.14
C TRP A 6 37.15 52.62 -4.02
N LEU A 7 37.51 51.90 -5.04
CA LEU A 7 36.57 51.14 -5.84
C LEU A 7 36.08 49.91 -5.03
N LYS A 8 34.81 49.90 -4.64
CA LYS A 8 34.16 48.73 -4.10
C LYS A 8 33.74 47.80 -5.25
N LEU A 9 34.46 46.68 -5.39
CA LEU A 9 34.07 45.56 -6.23
C LEU A 9 32.92 44.83 -5.54
N ILE A 10 31.72 44.95 -6.09
CA ILE A 10 30.58 44.14 -5.72
C ILE A 10 30.64 42.84 -6.54
N ALA A 11 31.03 41.75 -5.89
CA ALA A 11 30.93 40.41 -6.46
C ALA A 11 29.44 39.96 -6.43
N VAL A 12 28.82 39.99 -7.57
CA VAL A 12 27.47 39.39 -7.76
C VAL A 12 27.66 37.87 -7.90
N LEU A 13 27.41 37.13 -6.84
CA LEU A 13 27.29 35.69 -6.88
C LEU A 13 25.96 35.31 -7.54
N LEU A 14 26.02 34.96 -8.81
CA LEU A 14 24.92 34.30 -9.52
C LEU A 14 24.75 32.88 -8.96
N PHE A 15 23.80 32.72 -8.09
CA PHE A 15 23.28 31.40 -7.70
C PHE A 15 22.51 30.82 -8.91
N ALA A 16 23.21 30.02 -9.70
CA ALA A 16 22.54 29.17 -10.71
C ALA A 16 21.77 28.05 -9.97
N GLY A 17 20.52 28.34 -9.65
CA GLY A 17 19.59 27.33 -9.17
C GLY A 17 19.32 26.33 -10.29
N SER A 18 19.96 25.17 -10.24
CA SER A 18 19.61 24.03 -11.08
C SER A 18 18.20 23.57 -10.70
N LEU A 19 17.23 23.97 -11.50
CA LEU A 19 15.90 23.35 -11.54
C LEU A 19 16.06 21.96 -12.16
N TYR A 20 16.43 20.99 -11.34
CA TYR A 20 16.22 19.59 -11.68
C TYR A 20 14.71 19.32 -11.60
N GLY A 21 14.05 19.43 -12.73
CA GLY A 21 12.73 18.87 -12.95
C GLY A 21 12.84 17.35 -12.87
N ALA A 22 12.70 16.80 -11.68
CA ALA A 22 12.48 15.36 -11.53
C ALA A 22 11.15 15.02 -12.17
N GLY A 23 11.18 14.33 -13.29
CA GLY A 23 10.03 13.58 -13.79
C GLY A 23 9.66 12.58 -12.71
N VAL A 24 8.52 12.80 -12.04
CA VAL A 24 8.02 11.93 -10.98
C VAL A 24 7.40 10.70 -11.64
N GLY A 25 8.25 9.76 -12.06
CA GLY A 25 7.87 8.36 -12.04
C GLY A 25 7.93 7.94 -10.58
N ALA A 26 6.80 7.56 -9.98
CA ALA A 26 6.82 7.07 -8.61
C ALA A 26 7.81 5.90 -8.52
N GLU A 27 8.87 6.07 -7.75
CA GLU A 27 9.81 4.98 -7.45
C GLU A 27 9.03 3.83 -6.81
N PRO A 28 9.36 2.57 -7.14
CA PRO A 28 8.73 1.42 -6.49
C PRO A 28 8.89 1.52 -4.97
N LEU A 29 7.83 1.23 -4.23
CA LEU A 29 7.90 1.20 -2.78
C LEU A 29 8.88 0.14 -2.29
N ALA A 30 9.60 0.47 -1.21
CA ALA A 30 10.58 -0.42 -0.60
C ALA A 30 10.28 -0.68 0.89
N VAL A 31 10.78 -1.79 1.39
CA VAL A 31 10.78 -2.09 2.83
C VAL A 31 11.52 -0.99 3.59
N GLY A 32 10.96 -0.56 4.70
CA GLY A 32 11.45 0.54 5.51
C GLY A 32 10.83 1.90 5.21
N GLN A 33 10.12 2.04 4.10
CA GLN A 33 9.40 3.28 3.77
C GLN A 33 8.05 3.36 4.48
N LYS A 34 7.57 4.58 4.71
CA LYS A 34 6.18 4.80 5.14
C LYS A 34 5.21 4.33 4.07
N ALA A 35 4.22 3.56 4.48
CA ALA A 35 3.13 3.16 3.61
C ALA A 35 2.33 4.39 3.15
N PRO A 36 2.02 4.52 1.85
CA PRO A 36 1.14 5.58 1.37
C PRO A 36 -0.20 5.56 2.11
N GLY A 37 -0.61 6.71 2.64
CA GLY A 37 -1.91 6.85 3.29
C GLY A 37 -3.05 6.69 2.29
N PHE A 38 -4.18 6.15 2.76
CA PHE A 38 -5.40 6.07 1.97
C PHE A 38 -6.65 6.25 2.83
N GLN A 39 -7.73 6.60 2.16
CA GLN A 39 -9.10 6.55 2.68
C GLN A 39 -9.99 5.99 1.58
N LEU A 40 -10.47 4.76 1.77
CA LEU A 40 -11.27 4.00 0.80
C LEU A 40 -12.57 3.52 1.45
N LYS A 41 -13.58 3.22 0.65
CA LYS A 41 -14.80 2.59 1.12
C LYS A 41 -14.65 1.07 1.13
N ASN A 42 -15.15 0.44 2.19
CA ASN A 42 -15.26 -1.02 2.23
C ASN A 42 -16.52 -1.50 1.46
N GLN A 43 -16.74 -2.82 1.45
CA GLN A 43 -17.89 -3.46 0.80
C GLN A 43 -19.27 -3.07 1.40
N GLU A 44 -19.28 -2.42 2.54
CA GLU A 44 -20.49 -1.88 3.21
C GLU A 44 -20.65 -0.38 2.97
N GLY A 45 -19.76 0.24 2.19
CA GLY A 45 -19.74 1.68 1.93
C GLY A 45 -19.16 2.52 3.08
N GLN A 46 -18.62 1.90 4.12
CA GLN A 46 -17.99 2.57 5.25
C GLN A 46 -16.56 3.00 4.90
N GLU A 47 -16.14 4.15 5.38
CA GLU A 47 -14.77 4.64 5.17
C GLU A 47 -13.76 3.90 6.04
N VAL A 48 -12.66 3.48 5.42
CA VAL A 48 -11.49 2.87 6.06
C VAL A 48 -10.26 3.70 5.67
N ALA A 49 -9.56 4.22 6.68
CA ALA A 49 -8.32 4.97 6.48
C ALA A 49 -7.13 4.22 7.10
N LEU A 50 -6.00 4.15 6.38
CA LEU A 50 -4.80 3.50 6.90
C LEU A 50 -4.33 4.15 8.21
N VAL A 51 -4.43 5.48 8.33
CA VAL A 51 -4.00 6.21 9.53
C VAL A 51 -4.74 5.75 10.80
N SER A 52 -5.96 5.22 10.68
CA SER A 52 -6.70 4.67 11.82
C SER A 52 -6.08 3.40 12.39
N ARG A 53 -5.12 2.79 11.69
CA ARG A 53 -4.38 1.61 12.12
C ARG A 53 -3.12 1.95 12.93
N ALA A 54 -2.68 3.21 12.90
CA ALA A 54 -1.50 3.65 13.65
C ALA A 54 -1.62 3.28 15.14
N GLY A 55 -0.60 2.60 15.69
CA GLY A 55 -0.56 2.15 17.06
C GLY A 55 -1.50 0.99 17.43
N ARG A 56 -2.34 0.49 16.49
CA ARG A 56 -3.35 -0.54 16.77
C ARG A 56 -2.97 -1.96 16.36
N GLY A 57 -1.79 -2.14 15.80
CA GLY A 57 -1.31 -3.44 15.34
C GLY A 57 -0.87 -3.43 13.89
N TRP A 58 -0.54 -4.60 13.38
CA TRP A 58 -0.03 -4.79 12.03
C TRP A 58 -1.17 -4.72 11.01
N THR A 59 -0.85 -4.33 9.79
CA THR A 59 -1.79 -4.30 8.66
C THR A 59 -1.24 -5.15 7.53
N VAL A 60 -2.06 -6.07 7.06
CA VAL A 60 -1.81 -6.82 5.82
C VAL A 60 -2.68 -6.19 4.74
N LEU A 61 -2.06 -5.64 3.72
CA LEU A 61 -2.74 -5.01 2.61
C LEU A 61 -2.41 -5.79 1.34
N TYR A 62 -3.36 -6.57 0.82
CA TYR A 62 -3.15 -7.29 -0.43
C TYR A 62 -3.95 -6.66 -1.57
N PHE A 63 -3.27 -6.43 -2.67
CA PHE A 63 -3.86 -5.96 -3.92
C PHE A 63 -4.17 -7.15 -4.82
N TYR A 64 -5.30 -7.09 -5.50
CA TYR A 64 -5.71 -8.14 -6.43
C TYR A 64 -6.40 -7.55 -7.67
N PRO A 65 -6.29 -8.21 -8.87
CA PRO A 65 -6.75 -7.63 -10.11
C PRO A 65 -8.25 -7.38 -10.19
N LYS A 66 -9.07 -8.38 -9.81
CA LYS A 66 -10.54 -8.28 -9.98
C LYS A 66 -11.29 -9.30 -9.14
N ALA A 67 -12.32 -8.83 -8.43
CA ALA A 67 -13.23 -9.65 -7.67
C ALA A 67 -13.93 -10.71 -8.56
N GLY A 68 -14.15 -11.91 -8.00
CA GLY A 68 -14.84 -13.00 -8.66
C GLY A 68 -14.04 -13.78 -9.70
N THR A 69 -12.79 -13.40 -10.02
CA THR A 69 -11.91 -14.23 -10.85
C THR A 69 -11.37 -15.43 -10.08
N PRO A 70 -11.02 -16.56 -10.73
CA PRO A 70 -10.61 -17.78 -10.02
C PRO A 70 -9.45 -17.56 -9.03
N GLY A 71 -8.35 -16.96 -9.46
CA GLY A 71 -7.18 -16.71 -8.60
C GLY A 71 -7.47 -15.74 -7.46
N CYS A 72 -8.26 -14.67 -7.69
CA CYS A 72 -8.64 -13.73 -6.63
C CYS A 72 -9.60 -14.37 -5.62
N THR A 73 -10.50 -15.26 -6.08
CA THR A 73 -11.35 -16.05 -5.21
C THR A 73 -10.55 -17.02 -4.35
N THR A 74 -9.59 -17.73 -4.94
CA THR A 74 -8.68 -18.61 -4.19
C THR A 74 -7.93 -17.84 -3.10
N GLN A 75 -7.34 -16.71 -3.42
CA GLN A 75 -6.61 -15.88 -2.45
C GLN A 75 -7.52 -15.38 -1.32
N ALA A 76 -8.68 -14.83 -1.66
CA ALA A 76 -9.63 -14.33 -0.65
C ALA A 76 -10.13 -15.45 0.28
N CYS A 77 -10.41 -16.63 -0.25
CA CYS A 77 -10.79 -17.79 0.54
C CYS A 77 -9.65 -18.28 1.43
N ALA A 78 -8.40 -18.29 0.95
CA ALA A 78 -7.23 -18.64 1.76
C ALA A 78 -7.05 -17.67 2.94
N PHE A 79 -7.20 -16.36 2.73
CA PHE A 79 -7.19 -15.38 3.82
C PHE A 79 -8.36 -15.59 4.79
N ARG A 80 -9.59 -15.81 4.30
CA ARG A 80 -10.74 -16.11 5.14
C ARG A 80 -10.49 -17.29 6.07
N ASP A 81 -9.97 -18.36 5.54
CA ASP A 81 -9.76 -19.62 6.27
C ASP A 81 -8.59 -19.52 7.26
N SER A 82 -7.60 -18.68 6.96
CA SER A 82 -6.42 -18.45 7.80
C SER A 82 -6.50 -17.21 8.70
N ILE A 83 -7.62 -16.48 8.70
CA ILE A 83 -7.72 -15.15 9.32
C ILE A 83 -7.34 -15.14 10.81
N GLN A 84 -7.68 -16.19 11.55
CA GLN A 84 -7.36 -16.29 12.98
C GLN A 84 -5.86 -16.39 13.24
N LEU A 85 -5.11 -17.07 12.36
CA LEU A 85 -3.64 -17.14 12.47
C LEU A 85 -2.99 -15.77 12.35
N ILE A 86 -3.59 -14.88 11.52
CA ILE A 86 -3.14 -13.52 11.31
C ILE A 86 -3.58 -12.62 12.47
N ARG A 87 -4.85 -12.69 12.87
CA ARG A 87 -5.40 -11.89 13.98
C ARG A 87 -4.77 -12.21 15.32
N ASN A 88 -4.42 -13.47 15.59
CA ASN A 88 -3.67 -13.86 16.79
C ASN A 88 -2.29 -13.20 16.87
N GLN A 89 -1.80 -12.65 15.76
CA GLN A 89 -0.57 -11.86 15.71
C GLN A 89 -0.82 -10.35 15.79
N ASN A 90 -2.03 -9.93 16.21
CA ASN A 90 -2.43 -8.53 16.25
C ASN A 90 -2.29 -7.85 14.88
N ALA A 91 -2.76 -8.53 13.83
CA ALA A 91 -2.74 -8.04 12.46
C ALA A 91 -4.15 -8.11 11.84
N GLU A 92 -4.51 -7.10 11.04
CA GLU A 92 -5.75 -7.08 10.26
C GLU A 92 -5.46 -7.14 8.77
N VAL A 93 -6.34 -7.81 8.02
CA VAL A 93 -6.24 -8.01 6.58
C VAL A 93 -7.20 -7.07 5.86
N TYR A 94 -6.74 -6.45 4.79
CA TYR A 94 -7.53 -5.66 3.85
C TYR A 94 -7.19 -6.09 2.43
N GLY A 95 -8.21 -6.42 1.63
CA GLY A 95 -8.05 -6.65 0.21
C GLY A 95 -8.40 -5.39 -0.58
N VAL A 96 -7.59 -4.99 -1.54
CA VAL A 96 -7.80 -3.79 -2.36
C VAL A 96 -7.90 -4.16 -3.83
N SER A 97 -8.93 -3.69 -4.49
CA SER A 97 -9.06 -3.77 -5.94
C SER A 97 -9.73 -2.52 -6.51
N THR A 98 -9.74 -2.41 -7.82
CA THR A 98 -10.41 -1.31 -8.52
C THR A 98 -11.89 -1.59 -8.80
N ASP A 99 -12.45 -2.64 -8.22
CA ASP A 99 -13.88 -2.93 -8.27
C ASP A 99 -14.65 -1.90 -7.44
N ASP A 100 -15.89 -1.63 -7.82
CA ASP A 100 -16.78 -0.76 -7.05
C ASP A 100 -17.32 -1.47 -5.77
N VAL A 101 -17.92 -0.67 -4.89
CA VAL A 101 -18.47 -1.16 -3.61
C VAL A 101 -19.51 -2.27 -3.81
N ALA A 102 -20.36 -2.18 -4.84
CA ALA A 102 -21.41 -3.16 -5.09
C ALA A 102 -20.82 -4.52 -5.50
N ALA A 103 -19.83 -4.52 -6.40
CA ALA A 103 -19.12 -5.73 -6.80
C ALA A 103 -18.37 -6.38 -5.62
N LEU A 104 -17.76 -5.55 -4.75
CA LEU A 104 -17.10 -6.04 -3.54
C LEU A 104 -18.10 -6.61 -2.53
N ALA A 105 -19.28 -6.01 -2.37
CA ALA A 105 -20.33 -6.52 -1.50
C ALA A 105 -20.82 -7.91 -1.94
N ASP A 106 -21.07 -8.07 -3.24
CA ASP A 106 -21.48 -9.36 -3.82
C ASP A 106 -20.39 -10.43 -3.65
N PHE A 107 -19.14 -10.06 -3.92
CA PHE A 107 -17.99 -10.96 -3.77
C PHE A 107 -17.80 -11.39 -2.31
N HIS A 108 -17.81 -10.42 -1.38
CA HIS A 108 -17.70 -10.65 0.06
C HIS A 108 -18.79 -11.59 0.56
N LYS A 109 -20.04 -11.32 0.22
CA LYS A 109 -21.21 -12.13 0.60
C LYS A 109 -21.14 -13.53 0.01
N LYS A 110 -20.89 -13.65 -1.30
CA LYS A 110 -20.84 -14.92 -2.03
C LYS A 110 -19.83 -15.90 -1.43
N HIS A 111 -18.66 -15.38 -1.04
CA HIS A 111 -17.57 -16.20 -0.50
C HIS A 111 -17.46 -16.16 1.02
N ARG A 112 -18.44 -15.54 1.71
CA ARG A 112 -18.50 -15.44 3.18
C ARG A 112 -17.18 -14.95 3.76
N LEU A 113 -16.60 -13.90 3.15
CA LEU A 113 -15.36 -13.32 3.62
C LEU A 113 -15.57 -12.68 4.99
N ASN A 114 -14.56 -12.69 5.83
CA ASN A 114 -14.58 -12.24 7.22
C ASN A 114 -13.58 -11.14 7.53
N PHE A 115 -13.18 -10.41 6.49
CA PHE A 115 -12.29 -9.26 6.55
C PHE A 115 -12.70 -8.23 5.48
N PRO A 116 -12.36 -6.93 5.65
CA PRO A 116 -12.77 -5.88 4.73
C PRO A 116 -12.13 -6.00 3.33
N LEU A 117 -12.93 -5.72 2.31
CA LEU A 117 -12.49 -5.43 0.95
C LEU A 117 -12.64 -3.93 0.68
N LEU A 118 -11.64 -3.31 0.10
CA LEU A 118 -11.56 -1.87 -0.14
C LEU A 118 -11.68 -1.55 -1.63
N SER A 119 -12.56 -0.63 -1.95
CA SER A 119 -12.86 -0.17 -3.32
C SER A 119 -11.95 1.02 -3.68
N ASP A 120 -11.11 0.85 -4.70
CA ASP A 120 -10.25 1.89 -5.29
C ASP A 120 -10.60 2.11 -6.78
N PRO A 121 -11.83 2.54 -7.12
CA PRO A 121 -12.34 2.56 -8.50
C PRO A 121 -11.56 3.50 -9.41
N ASP A 122 -10.86 4.48 -8.86
CA ASP A 122 -10.02 5.40 -9.60
C ASP A 122 -8.56 4.97 -9.68
N ALA A 123 -8.21 3.83 -9.06
CA ALA A 123 -6.86 3.27 -8.99
C ALA A 123 -5.80 4.22 -8.40
N LEU A 124 -6.21 5.16 -7.54
CA LEU A 124 -5.31 6.14 -6.94
C LEU A 124 -4.40 5.48 -5.88
N VAL A 125 -4.97 4.64 -5.04
CA VAL A 125 -4.20 3.89 -4.03
C VAL A 125 -3.37 2.81 -4.70
N THR A 126 -3.93 2.11 -5.68
CA THR A 126 -3.22 1.14 -6.54
C THR A 126 -1.99 1.77 -7.20
N GLU A 127 -2.09 3.02 -7.66
CA GLU A 127 -0.97 3.77 -8.24
C GLU A 127 0.04 4.21 -7.17
N ALA A 128 -0.43 4.73 -6.04
CA ALA A 128 0.42 5.15 -4.92
C ALA A 128 1.26 3.99 -4.36
N TYR A 129 0.72 2.77 -4.39
CA TYR A 129 1.45 1.55 -4.01
C TYR A 129 2.29 0.94 -5.15
N SER A 130 2.37 1.60 -6.30
CA SER A 130 3.14 1.15 -7.50
C SER A 130 2.70 -0.22 -8.04
N VAL A 131 1.48 -0.63 -7.75
CA VAL A 131 0.92 -1.93 -8.15
C VAL A 131 -0.08 -1.84 -9.31
N LYS A 132 -0.27 -0.65 -9.89
CA LYS A 132 -1.14 -0.49 -11.06
C LYS A 132 -0.56 -1.20 -12.29
N ILE A 133 -1.40 -1.95 -12.97
CA ILE A 133 -1.03 -2.53 -14.27
C ILE A 133 -1.05 -1.40 -15.32
N PRO A 134 0.05 -1.22 -16.08
CA PRO A 134 0.09 -0.21 -17.14
C PRO A 134 -1.10 -0.36 -18.10
N VAL A 135 -1.69 0.79 -18.51
CA VAL A 135 -2.82 0.86 -19.46
C VAL A 135 -4.13 0.24 -18.94
N MET A 136 -4.12 -0.48 -17.84
CA MET A 136 -5.32 -1.11 -17.27
C MET A 136 -5.69 -0.46 -15.93
N LYS A 137 -6.99 -0.33 -15.67
CA LYS A 137 -7.50 0.10 -14.37
C LYS A 137 -7.61 -1.12 -13.45
N MET A 138 -6.48 -1.75 -13.17
CA MET A 138 -6.39 -2.99 -12.38
C MET A 138 -5.10 -3.02 -11.56
N ALA A 139 -5.12 -3.68 -10.42
CA ALA A 139 -3.95 -3.92 -9.60
C ALA A 139 -3.21 -5.18 -10.02
N LYS A 140 -1.87 -5.18 -9.87
CA LYS A 140 -1.07 -6.41 -9.77
C LYS A 140 -1.44 -7.14 -8.48
N ARG A 141 -1.08 -8.44 -8.41
CA ARG A 141 -1.26 -9.22 -7.18
C ARG A 141 -0.02 -9.09 -6.31
N TRP A 142 -0.06 -8.16 -5.38
CA TRP A 142 1.02 -7.89 -4.43
C TRP A 142 0.46 -7.83 -3.01
N THR A 143 1.26 -8.26 -2.03
CA THR A 143 0.89 -8.20 -0.62
C THR A 143 1.94 -7.44 0.18
N PHE A 144 1.48 -6.50 1.00
CA PHE A 144 2.31 -5.67 1.88
C PHE A 144 2.00 -6.00 3.34
N ILE A 145 3.05 -6.08 4.16
CA ILE A 145 2.93 -6.13 5.62
C ILE A 145 3.44 -4.80 6.18
N ILE A 146 2.59 -4.12 6.92
CA ILE A 146 2.79 -2.77 7.45
C ILE A 146 2.73 -2.85 8.98
N ASP A 147 3.70 -2.25 9.65
CA ASP A 147 3.77 -2.23 11.11
C ASP A 147 2.84 -1.18 11.76
N PRO A 148 2.75 -1.14 13.11
CA PRO A 148 1.94 -0.15 13.81
C PRO A 148 2.38 1.30 13.60
N GLU A 149 3.62 1.53 13.22
CA GLU A 149 4.18 2.85 12.88
C GLU A 149 3.91 3.22 11.40
N LEU A 150 3.11 2.41 10.70
CA LEU A 150 2.77 2.55 9.29
C LEU A 150 4.00 2.49 8.37
N VAL A 151 5.00 1.69 8.73
CA VAL A 151 6.17 1.41 7.90
C VAL A 151 5.99 0.06 7.21
N ILE A 152 6.30 -0.02 5.93
CA ILE A 152 6.31 -1.27 5.16
C ILE A 152 7.45 -2.14 5.68
N ARG A 153 7.12 -3.34 6.15
CA ARG A 153 8.10 -4.31 6.68
C ARG A 153 8.32 -5.50 5.77
N ASP A 154 7.40 -5.74 4.86
CA ASP A 154 7.51 -6.79 3.86
C ASP A 154 6.71 -6.45 2.61
N ILE A 155 7.22 -6.88 1.46
CA ILE A 155 6.55 -6.78 0.16
C ILE A 155 6.67 -8.15 -0.52
N ASN A 156 5.54 -8.73 -0.88
CA ASN A 156 5.48 -9.92 -1.71
C ASN A 156 4.92 -9.54 -3.09
N ASP A 157 5.74 -9.57 -4.11
CA ASP A 157 5.41 -9.22 -5.49
C ASP A 157 5.26 -10.46 -6.41
N ASP A 158 5.54 -11.65 -5.86
CA ASP A 158 5.37 -12.96 -6.50
C ASP A 158 4.39 -13.82 -5.68
N VAL A 159 3.12 -13.42 -5.69
CA VAL A 159 2.07 -14.01 -4.86
C VAL A 159 1.45 -15.24 -5.51
N ASP A 160 1.60 -16.41 -4.88
CA ASP A 160 0.72 -17.56 -5.14
C ASP A 160 -0.62 -17.36 -4.39
N PRO A 161 -1.76 -17.27 -5.09
CA PRO A 161 -3.06 -17.04 -4.48
C PRO A 161 -3.46 -18.05 -3.40
N ALA A 162 -3.04 -19.30 -3.52
CA ALA A 162 -3.41 -20.34 -2.58
C ALA A 162 -2.55 -20.32 -1.31
N LEU A 163 -1.33 -19.80 -1.39
CA LEU A 163 -0.34 -19.83 -0.32
C LEU A 163 -0.16 -18.50 0.40
N ASP A 164 -0.65 -17.40 -0.16
CA ASP A 164 -0.37 -16.04 0.33
C ASP A 164 -0.72 -15.86 1.81
N ALA A 165 -1.89 -16.31 2.24
CA ALA A 165 -2.31 -16.19 3.64
C ALA A 165 -1.38 -16.93 4.62
N ALA A 166 -0.88 -18.11 4.24
CA ALA A 166 0.06 -18.87 5.05
C ALA A 166 1.45 -18.19 5.07
N VAL A 167 1.91 -17.71 3.93
CA VAL A 167 3.16 -16.94 3.82
C VAL A 167 3.11 -15.69 4.68
N VAL A 168 2.01 -14.94 4.63
CA VAL A 168 1.78 -13.75 5.47
C VAL A 168 1.85 -14.09 6.95
N ALA A 169 1.18 -15.17 7.40
CA ALA A 169 1.19 -15.58 8.80
C ALA A 169 2.61 -15.91 9.29
N GLU A 170 3.40 -16.60 8.47
CA GLU A 170 4.81 -16.91 8.79
C GLU A 170 5.71 -15.67 8.80
N ARG A 171 5.54 -14.77 7.83
CA ARG A 171 6.30 -13.52 7.76
C ARG A 171 6.01 -12.61 8.96
N LEU A 172 4.74 -12.45 9.34
CA LEU A 172 4.36 -11.72 10.56
C LEU A 172 5.03 -12.28 11.81
N LYS A 173 5.05 -13.61 11.97
CA LYS A 173 5.71 -14.26 13.09
C LYS A 173 7.21 -13.95 13.15
N LYS A 174 7.89 -13.99 12.01
CA LYS A 174 9.32 -13.65 11.91
C LYS A 174 9.58 -12.18 12.22
N LEU A 175 8.80 -11.27 11.65
CA LEU A 175 8.96 -9.83 11.84
C LEU A 175 8.77 -9.42 13.31
N LYS A 176 7.83 -10.05 14.01
CA LYS A 176 7.55 -9.78 15.44
C LYS A 176 8.54 -10.45 16.39
N GLY A 177 9.17 -11.55 15.98
CA GLY A 177 10.19 -12.23 16.78
C GLY A 177 11.60 -11.63 16.65
N ALA A 178 11.79 -10.71 15.70
CA ALA A 178 13.06 -10.04 15.45
C ALA A 178 13.20 -8.65 16.12
N GLY A 179 12.19 -8.24 16.92
CA GLY A 179 12.12 -6.96 17.67
C GLY A 179 12.05 -7.24 19.21
#